data_0a4cc0d9f8166589439f6f818ab1aa09
#
_entry.id   0a4cc0d9f8166589439f6f818ab1aa09
#
_cell.length_a   1.000
_cell.length_b   1.000
_cell.length_c   1.000
_cell.angle_alpha   90.00
_cell.angle_beta   90.00
_cell.angle_gamma   90.00
#
_symmetry.space_group_name_H-M   'P 1'
#
loop_
_entity.id
_entity.type
_entity.pdbx_description
1 polymer ?
#
loop_
_entity_poly.entity_id
_entity_poly.type
_entity_poly.pdbx_seq_one_letter_code
_entity_poly.pdbx_strand_id
1 'polypeptide(L)'
;MKARPWLVVALLVPVALLNYLDRQMLATMKGSLLVDIPSLTNNAQWGFVLGCFKWTYAVLSPFGGFVADRFGKRWVICASLFVWSLVTWWTGHVASYHELVATRALMGISEAFYIPAALALIADVHPGATRSRAIGVHMAGIYLGQILGGFMGYVADSPDHGWHWAFSTCGMIGVIYALPLLAFLRSEKAEVATEKTHAVRVARRSDEQPSLRTLFTNRNFLLLVCVFTLPAIAGWVVRDWMPEILRERFALGQGKAGVSAILYVQLASLTGALLGGVVADRWMRLTPRGRIYTSALGMSLFLPALFGVGLAPTLSLAIGGLILFGLGQGAFDANNMPILCQVVRPELRATGYGIMNAVSICFGGFGDWGFGVLRDRSISLGLIFGCFAAVGLLSVFVVLKIRPQQDTDLR
;
A
#
# COMPACT_ATOMS: atom_id res chain seq x y z
N MET A 1 19.61 -7.36 28.67
CA MET A 1 19.32 -5.96 28.23
C MET A 1 17.83 -5.91 27.89
N LYS A 2 17.05 -5.11 28.62
CA LYS A 2 15.61 -4.94 28.31
C LYS A 2 15.48 -4.50 26.85
N ALA A 3 14.70 -5.22 26.07
CA ALA A 3 14.40 -4.84 24.69
C ALA A 3 14.01 -3.36 24.65
N ARG A 4 14.73 -2.55 23.89
CA ARG A 4 14.36 -1.16 23.67
C ARG A 4 13.29 -1.14 22.58
N PRO A 5 11.97 -1.01 22.90
CA PRO A 5 10.88 -1.14 21.91
C PRO A 5 11.11 -0.26 20.68
N TRP A 6 11.65 0.94 20.88
CA TRP A 6 11.96 1.87 19.82
C TRP A 6 13.11 1.41 18.91
N LEU A 7 14.04 0.55 19.41
CA LEU A 7 15.07 -0.03 18.57
C LEU A 7 14.46 -1.00 17.54
N VAL A 8 13.45 -1.79 17.93
CA VAL A 8 12.74 -2.66 16.99
C VAL A 8 12.10 -1.85 15.87
N VAL A 9 11.43 -0.74 16.21
CA VAL A 9 10.83 0.16 15.20
C VAL A 9 11.90 0.76 14.30
N ALA A 10 13.01 1.26 14.89
CA ALA A 10 14.13 1.82 14.14
C ALA A 10 14.76 0.81 13.14
N LEU A 11 14.82 -0.47 13.52
CA LEU A 11 15.29 -1.55 12.64
C LEU A 11 14.25 -1.92 11.55
N LEU A 12 12.96 -1.76 11.80
CA LEU A 12 11.92 -2.07 10.83
C LEU A 12 11.66 -0.93 9.82
N VAL A 13 12.00 0.32 10.15
CA VAL A 13 11.83 1.48 9.24
C VAL A 13 12.61 1.32 7.94
N PRO A 14 13.92 0.96 7.93
CA PRO A 14 14.65 0.70 6.68
C PRO A 14 14.04 -0.46 5.87
N VAL A 15 13.50 -1.49 6.53
CA VAL A 15 12.83 -2.61 5.83
C VAL A 15 11.58 -2.13 5.11
N ALA A 16 10.74 -1.32 5.79
CA ALA A 16 9.55 -0.71 5.18
C ALA A 16 9.91 0.23 4.03
N LEU A 17 10.98 1.00 4.20
CA LEU A 17 11.50 1.91 3.18
C LEU A 17 11.92 1.12 1.93
N LEU A 18 12.77 0.10 2.07
CA LEU A 18 13.24 -0.72 0.95
C LEU A 18 12.09 -1.41 0.23
N ASN A 19 11.10 -1.94 0.97
CA ASN A 19 9.93 -2.61 0.42
C ASN A 19 9.13 -1.71 -0.53
N TYR A 20 8.89 -0.47 -0.15
CA TYR A 20 8.10 0.46 -0.96
C TYR A 20 8.92 1.24 -1.98
N LEU A 21 10.22 1.43 -1.73
CA LEU A 21 11.16 1.97 -2.71
C LEU A 21 11.21 1.07 -3.94
N ASP A 22 11.36 -0.23 -3.74
CA ASP A 22 11.45 -1.24 -4.78
C ASP A 22 10.21 -1.26 -5.70
N ARG A 23 9.02 -1.25 -5.10
CA ARG A 23 7.76 -1.18 -5.86
C ARG A 23 7.67 0.09 -6.70
N GLN A 24 8.01 1.24 -6.12
CA GLN A 24 7.86 2.53 -6.79
C GLN A 24 8.95 2.77 -7.83
N MET A 25 10.15 2.25 -7.60
CA MET A 25 11.29 2.32 -8.52
C MET A 25 10.93 1.71 -9.88
N LEU A 26 10.28 0.53 -9.89
CA LEU A 26 9.85 -0.11 -11.13
C LEU A 26 8.92 0.80 -11.95
N ALA A 27 7.89 1.35 -11.33
CA ALA A 27 6.92 2.23 -11.99
C ALA A 27 7.57 3.48 -12.59
N THR A 28 8.60 3.99 -11.94
CA THR A 28 9.31 5.21 -12.37
C THR A 28 10.27 4.95 -13.53
N MET A 29 10.81 3.74 -13.66
CA MET A 29 11.85 3.38 -14.63
C MET A 29 11.32 2.70 -15.90
N LYS A 30 10.00 2.69 -16.13
CA LYS A 30 9.38 2.01 -17.27
C LYS A 30 10.08 2.34 -18.60
N GLY A 31 10.41 3.62 -18.84
CA GLY A 31 11.03 4.05 -20.09
C GLY A 31 12.33 3.32 -20.41
N SER A 32 13.21 3.15 -19.42
CA SER A 32 14.49 2.41 -19.60
C SER A 32 14.25 0.92 -19.79
N LEU A 33 13.32 0.31 -19.03
CA LEU A 33 13.01 -1.11 -19.18
C LEU A 33 12.43 -1.44 -20.58
N LEU A 34 11.62 -0.55 -21.17
CA LEU A 34 11.11 -0.74 -22.52
C LEU A 34 12.20 -0.72 -23.60
N VAL A 35 13.28 0.04 -23.36
CA VAL A 35 14.43 0.08 -24.29
C VAL A 35 15.26 -1.19 -24.20
N ASP A 36 15.53 -1.66 -22.96
CA ASP A 36 16.46 -2.75 -22.71
C ASP A 36 15.82 -4.15 -22.75
N ILE A 37 14.49 -4.25 -22.68
CA ILE A 37 13.75 -5.50 -22.78
C ILE A 37 12.88 -5.52 -24.04
N PRO A 38 13.42 -5.95 -25.20
CA PRO A 38 12.69 -5.87 -26.48
C PRO A 38 11.42 -6.74 -26.54
N SER A 39 11.31 -7.74 -25.66
CA SER A 39 10.11 -8.57 -25.55
C SER A 39 8.95 -7.90 -24.80
N LEU A 40 9.18 -6.77 -24.16
CA LEU A 40 8.18 -5.92 -23.52
C LEU A 40 7.70 -4.86 -24.54
N THR A 41 6.66 -5.19 -25.30
CA THR A 41 6.28 -4.44 -26.52
C THR A 41 5.09 -3.49 -26.36
N ASN A 42 4.27 -3.67 -25.32
CA ASN A 42 3.02 -2.93 -25.20
C ASN A 42 2.65 -2.62 -23.73
N ASN A 43 1.70 -1.70 -23.56
CA ASN A 43 1.25 -1.28 -22.24
C ASN A 43 0.46 -2.36 -21.47
N ALA A 44 -0.23 -3.26 -22.19
CA ALA A 44 -0.93 -4.38 -21.56
C ALA A 44 0.06 -5.33 -20.85
N GLN A 45 1.19 -5.63 -21.48
CA GLN A 45 2.28 -6.41 -20.85
C GLN A 45 2.85 -5.69 -19.63
N TRP A 46 3.10 -4.38 -19.72
CA TRP A 46 3.54 -3.60 -18.56
C TRP A 46 2.52 -3.62 -17.42
N GLY A 47 1.25 -3.39 -17.72
CA GLY A 47 0.17 -3.49 -16.75
C GLY A 47 0.06 -4.88 -16.12
N PHE A 48 0.32 -5.94 -16.89
CA PHE A 48 0.36 -7.31 -16.37
C PHE A 48 1.53 -7.53 -15.39
N VAL A 49 2.71 -6.96 -15.68
CA VAL A 49 3.88 -6.98 -14.77
C VAL A 49 3.53 -6.36 -13.42
N LEU A 50 2.87 -5.18 -13.43
CA LEU A 50 2.41 -4.50 -12.22
C LEU A 50 1.31 -5.29 -11.50
N GLY A 51 0.37 -5.85 -12.27
CA GLY A 51 -0.74 -6.65 -11.75
C GLY A 51 -0.30 -7.98 -11.13
N CYS A 52 0.66 -8.65 -11.74
CA CYS A 52 1.17 -9.96 -11.30
C CYS A 52 1.67 -9.92 -9.85
N PHE A 53 2.45 -8.89 -9.50
CA PHE A 53 2.86 -8.63 -8.12
C PHE A 53 1.64 -8.51 -7.18
N LYS A 54 0.65 -7.73 -7.57
CA LYS A 54 -0.54 -7.46 -6.73
C LYS A 54 -1.40 -8.69 -6.54
N TRP A 55 -1.58 -9.52 -7.56
CA TRP A 55 -2.37 -10.73 -7.47
C TRP A 55 -1.71 -11.77 -6.56
N THR A 56 -0.41 -12.01 -6.72
CA THR A 56 0.32 -12.95 -5.85
C THR A 56 0.35 -12.47 -4.41
N TYR A 57 0.57 -11.16 -4.20
CA TYR A 57 0.50 -10.54 -2.88
C TYR A 57 -0.91 -10.67 -2.25
N ALA A 58 -1.98 -10.37 -3.01
CA ALA A 58 -3.36 -10.39 -2.52
C ALA A 58 -3.80 -11.79 -2.08
N VAL A 59 -3.41 -12.83 -2.82
CA VAL A 59 -3.72 -14.24 -2.49
C VAL A 59 -3.03 -14.67 -1.21
N LEU A 60 -1.79 -14.25 -0.97
CA LEU A 60 -0.97 -14.73 0.16
C LEU A 60 -1.05 -13.86 1.40
N SER A 61 -1.32 -12.56 1.26
CA SER A 61 -1.36 -11.60 2.37
C SER A 61 -2.31 -12.01 3.53
N PRO A 62 -3.50 -12.59 3.30
CA PRO A 62 -4.38 -13.06 4.38
C PRO A 62 -3.74 -14.13 5.28
N PHE A 63 -2.80 -14.91 4.73
CA PHE A 63 -2.08 -15.95 5.48
C PHE A 63 -0.88 -15.40 6.26
N GLY A 64 -0.51 -14.14 6.04
CA GLY A 64 0.69 -13.54 6.62
C GLY A 64 0.71 -13.56 8.14
N GLY A 65 -0.42 -13.30 8.79
CA GLY A 65 -0.56 -13.39 10.24
C GLY A 65 -0.36 -14.82 10.76
N PHE A 66 -1.01 -15.80 10.13
CA PHE A 66 -0.87 -17.21 10.50
C PHE A 66 0.57 -17.70 10.38
N VAL A 67 1.23 -17.38 9.26
CA VAL A 67 2.65 -17.72 9.02
C VAL A 67 3.54 -17.08 10.07
N ALA A 68 3.32 -15.81 10.39
CA ALA A 68 4.08 -15.08 11.39
C ALA A 68 3.92 -15.65 12.82
N ASP A 69 2.72 -16.11 13.18
CA ASP A 69 2.45 -16.70 14.48
C ASP A 69 3.04 -18.13 14.59
N ARG A 70 3.01 -18.91 13.50
CA ARG A 70 3.54 -20.29 13.48
C ARG A 70 5.07 -20.36 13.46
N PHE A 71 5.70 -19.56 12.57
CA PHE A 71 7.16 -19.60 12.37
C PHE A 71 7.92 -18.55 13.18
N GLY A 72 7.19 -17.61 13.82
CA GLY A 72 7.74 -16.51 14.59
C GLY A 72 7.98 -15.26 13.74
N LYS A 73 7.40 -14.14 14.17
CA LYS A 73 7.35 -12.85 13.46
C LYS A 73 8.72 -12.38 12.95
N ARG A 74 9.76 -12.54 13.76
CA ARG A 74 11.13 -12.13 13.46
C ARG A 74 11.73 -12.90 12.30
N TRP A 75 11.56 -14.24 12.29
CA TRP A 75 12.01 -15.08 11.20
C TRP A 75 11.31 -14.76 9.90
N VAL A 76 9.99 -14.57 9.95
CA VAL A 76 9.19 -14.21 8.78
C VAL A 76 9.63 -12.86 8.20
N ILE A 77 9.87 -11.85 9.04
CA ILE A 77 10.37 -10.53 8.60
C ILE A 77 11.75 -10.67 7.91
N CYS A 78 12.69 -11.35 8.57
CA CYS A 78 14.05 -11.49 8.02
C CYS A 78 14.08 -12.33 6.74
N ALA A 79 13.33 -13.44 6.70
CA ALA A 79 13.22 -14.29 5.52
C ALA A 79 12.53 -13.56 4.36
N SER A 80 11.44 -12.84 4.62
CA SER A 80 10.79 -12.01 3.63
C SER A 80 11.77 -10.98 3.06
N LEU A 81 12.43 -10.19 3.92
CA LEU A 81 13.42 -9.20 3.48
C LEU A 81 14.52 -9.83 2.61
N PHE A 82 15.09 -10.93 3.05
CA PHE A 82 16.17 -11.60 2.33
C PHE A 82 15.69 -12.07 0.94
N VAL A 83 14.55 -12.76 0.88
CA VAL A 83 14.04 -13.32 -0.38
C VAL A 83 13.65 -12.21 -1.35
N TRP A 84 12.85 -11.21 -0.94
CA TRP A 84 12.50 -10.17 -1.90
C TRP A 84 13.71 -9.34 -2.34
N SER A 85 14.71 -9.14 -1.46
CA SER A 85 15.92 -8.41 -1.83
C SER A 85 16.76 -9.17 -2.86
N LEU A 86 16.82 -10.50 -2.78
CA LEU A 86 17.41 -11.33 -3.83
C LEU A 86 16.63 -11.21 -5.14
N VAL A 87 15.29 -11.19 -5.07
CA VAL A 87 14.43 -10.99 -6.25
C VAL A 87 14.60 -9.60 -6.84
N THR A 88 14.78 -8.56 -6.01
CA THR A 88 15.10 -7.20 -6.46
C THR A 88 16.46 -7.17 -7.16
N TRP A 89 17.47 -7.81 -6.57
CA TRP A 89 18.78 -7.94 -7.21
C TRP A 89 18.65 -8.66 -8.56
N TRP A 90 17.93 -9.77 -8.62
CA TRP A 90 17.67 -10.48 -9.88
C TRP A 90 16.91 -9.61 -10.89
N THR A 91 15.97 -8.78 -10.44
CA THR A 91 15.25 -7.83 -11.32
C THR A 91 16.24 -6.91 -12.06
N GLY A 92 17.36 -6.52 -11.44
CA GLY A 92 18.43 -5.77 -12.10
C GLY A 92 19.17 -6.53 -13.21
N HIS A 93 18.93 -7.84 -13.41
CA HIS A 93 19.62 -8.69 -14.36
C HIS A 93 18.66 -9.37 -15.37
N VAL A 94 17.36 -9.02 -15.36
CA VAL A 94 16.39 -9.60 -16.27
C VAL A 94 16.60 -9.08 -17.70
N ALA A 95 16.50 -9.99 -18.67
CA ALA A 95 16.65 -9.67 -20.09
C ALA A 95 15.38 -9.92 -20.90
N SER A 96 14.32 -10.47 -20.29
CA SER A 96 13.08 -10.79 -20.97
C SER A 96 11.83 -10.43 -20.18
N TYR A 97 10.73 -10.23 -20.90
CA TYR A 97 9.40 -10.00 -20.31
C TYR A 97 9.00 -11.09 -19.32
N HIS A 98 9.24 -12.39 -19.68
CA HIS A 98 8.87 -13.50 -18.81
C HIS A 98 9.67 -13.53 -17.50
N GLU A 99 10.96 -13.21 -17.54
CA GLU A 99 11.77 -13.07 -16.33
C GLU A 99 11.28 -11.91 -15.46
N LEU A 100 10.94 -10.77 -16.08
CA LEU A 100 10.37 -9.64 -15.35
C LEU A 100 9.05 -10.02 -14.67
N VAL A 101 8.15 -10.74 -15.35
CA VAL A 101 6.91 -11.26 -14.74
C VAL A 101 7.21 -12.24 -13.60
N ALA A 102 8.18 -13.13 -13.77
CA ALA A 102 8.57 -14.08 -12.73
C ALA A 102 9.11 -13.37 -11.48
N THR A 103 9.97 -12.36 -11.66
CA THR A 103 10.47 -11.57 -10.52
C THR A 103 9.33 -10.82 -9.81
N ARG A 104 8.32 -10.29 -10.54
CA ARG A 104 7.17 -9.63 -9.91
C ARG A 104 6.28 -10.60 -9.14
N ALA A 105 6.05 -11.80 -9.67
CA ALA A 105 5.31 -12.84 -8.96
C ALA A 105 6.02 -13.26 -7.66
N LEU A 106 7.31 -13.56 -7.73
CA LEU A 106 8.11 -13.94 -6.57
C LEU A 106 8.22 -12.83 -5.52
N MET A 107 8.30 -11.57 -5.97
CA MET A 107 8.28 -10.43 -5.08
C MET A 107 6.95 -10.31 -4.33
N GLY A 108 5.80 -10.45 -5.03
CA GLY A 108 4.49 -10.46 -4.38
C GLY A 108 4.34 -11.58 -3.35
N ILE A 109 4.88 -12.77 -3.65
CA ILE A 109 4.91 -13.91 -2.71
C ILE A 109 5.73 -13.57 -1.46
N SER A 110 6.96 -13.08 -1.65
CA SER A 110 7.88 -12.83 -0.52
C SER A 110 7.47 -11.65 0.34
N GLU A 111 6.90 -10.60 -0.23
CA GLU A 111 6.49 -9.40 0.48
C GLU A 111 5.16 -9.52 1.23
N ALA A 112 4.28 -10.45 0.81
CA ALA A 112 2.95 -10.63 1.40
C ALA A 112 2.96 -10.88 2.92
N PHE A 113 4.04 -11.43 3.43
CA PHE A 113 4.17 -11.81 4.85
C PHE A 113 4.79 -10.69 5.72
N TYR A 114 5.46 -9.69 5.11
CA TYR A 114 6.21 -8.69 5.85
C TYR A 114 5.32 -7.77 6.68
N ILE A 115 4.37 -7.07 6.06
CA ILE A 115 3.56 -6.04 6.76
C ILE A 115 2.76 -6.63 7.93
N PRO A 116 2.05 -7.77 7.78
CA PRO A 116 1.36 -8.41 8.92
C PRO A 116 2.31 -8.77 10.07
N ALA A 117 3.48 -9.34 9.75
CA ALA A 117 4.47 -9.73 10.74
C ALA A 117 5.10 -8.52 11.46
N ALA A 118 5.42 -7.45 10.72
CA ALA A 118 6.02 -6.23 11.25
C ALA A 118 5.05 -5.49 12.19
N LEU A 119 3.80 -5.29 11.78
CA LEU A 119 2.79 -4.64 12.60
C LEU A 119 2.47 -5.45 13.86
N ALA A 120 2.41 -6.78 13.75
CA ALA A 120 2.21 -7.66 14.89
C ALA A 120 3.42 -7.62 15.86
N LEU A 121 4.65 -7.56 15.35
CA LEU A 121 5.85 -7.41 16.19
C LEU A 121 5.87 -6.06 16.91
N ILE A 122 5.57 -4.96 16.20
CA ILE A 122 5.47 -3.62 16.80
C ILE A 122 4.39 -3.60 17.91
N ALA A 123 3.25 -4.22 17.66
CA ALA A 123 2.17 -4.29 18.64
C ALA A 123 2.52 -5.10 19.89
N ASP A 124 3.40 -6.12 19.75
CA ASP A 124 3.87 -6.93 20.88
C ASP A 124 4.83 -6.16 21.79
N VAL A 125 5.72 -5.35 21.21
CA VAL A 125 6.76 -4.64 21.98
C VAL A 125 6.33 -3.25 22.46
N HIS A 126 5.26 -2.68 21.88
CA HIS A 126 4.71 -1.39 22.27
C HIS A 126 3.32 -1.51 22.89
N PRO A 127 3.18 -1.43 24.23
CA PRO A 127 1.87 -1.42 24.89
C PRO A 127 1.12 -0.12 24.64
N GLY A 128 -0.19 -0.20 24.67
CA GLY A 128 -1.23 0.83 24.54
C GLY A 128 -0.83 2.26 24.15
N ALA A 129 -0.19 3.00 25.05
CA ALA A 129 0.08 4.42 24.89
C ALA A 129 1.11 4.79 23.79
N THR A 130 2.01 3.88 23.42
CA THR A 130 3.06 4.15 22.43
C THR A 130 2.87 3.42 21.10
N ARG A 131 1.94 2.45 21.03
CA ARG A 131 1.69 1.61 19.86
C ARG A 131 1.37 2.41 18.61
N SER A 132 0.45 3.37 18.69
CA SER A 132 0.07 4.19 17.54
C SER A 132 1.23 5.03 17.00
N ARG A 133 2.07 5.57 17.90
CA ARG A 133 3.27 6.33 17.49
C ARG A 133 4.29 5.41 16.80
N ALA A 134 4.50 4.22 17.33
CA ALA A 134 5.43 3.23 16.76
C ALA A 134 4.99 2.79 15.35
N ILE A 135 3.70 2.50 15.17
CA ILE A 135 3.12 2.20 13.86
C ILE A 135 3.26 3.42 12.92
N GLY A 136 3.00 4.63 13.41
CA GLY A 136 3.15 5.86 12.63
C GLY A 136 4.58 6.07 12.12
N VAL A 137 5.60 5.80 12.94
CA VAL A 137 7.01 5.86 12.53
C VAL A 137 7.34 4.80 11.47
N HIS A 138 6.82 3.58 11.62
CA HIS A 138 6.97 2.55 10.60
C HIS A 138 6.30 2.95 9.28
N MET A 139 5.10 3.52 9.32
CA MET A 139 4.39 4.04 8.14
C MET A 139 5.14 5.19 7.46
N ALA A 140 5.83 6.05 8.23
CA ALA A 140 6.69 7.09 7.65
C ALA A 140 7.82 6.47 6.79
N GLY A 141 8.37 5.31 7.18
CA GLY A 141 9.30 4.54 6.35
C GLY A 141 8.71 4.13 5.00
N ILE A 142 7.44 3.72 4.98
CA ILE A 142 6.71 3.39 3.75
C ILE A 142 6.59 4.59 2.81
N TYR A 143 6.14 5.74 3.33
CA TYR A 143 6.01 6.96 2.52
C TYR A 143 7.36 7.45 2.00
N LEU A 144 8.40 7.39 2.83
CA LEU A 144 9.75 7.76 2.43
C LEU A 144 10.27 6.83 1.33
N GLY A 145 10.03 5.52 1.43
CA GLY A 145 10.36 4.54 0.40
C GLY A 145 9.71 4.86 -0.94
N GLN A 146 8.42 5.20 -0.95
CA GLN A 146 7.72 5.59 -2.18
C GLN A 146 8.32 6.87 -2.79
N ILE A 147 8.59 7.88 -1.97
CA ILE A 147 9.19 9.14 -2.44
C ILE A 147 10.58 8.86 -3.05
N LEU A 148 11.43 8.12 -2.34
CA LEU A 148 12.77 7.77 -2.84
C LEU A 148 12.69 6.92 -4.12
N GLY A 149 11.72 6.01 -4.23
CA GLY A 149 11.46 5.26 -5.45
C GLY A 149 11.09 6.16 -6.64
N GLY A 150 10.39 7.27 -6.41
CA GLY A 150 10.15 8.31 -7.40
C GLY A 150 11.44 9.01 -7.86
N PHE A 151 12.40 9.24 -6.94
CA PHE A 151 13.69 9.82 -7.27
C PHE A 151 14.61 8.86 -8.05
N MET A 152 14.40 7.56 -7.97
CA MET A 152 15.22 6.56 -8.67
C MET A 152 15.16 6.69 -10.21
N GLY A 153 14.17 7.40 -10.76
CA GLY A 153 14.15 7.78 -12.17
C GLY A 153 15.37 8.60 -12.60
N TYR A 154 15.97 9.41 -11.71
CA TYR A 154 17.22 10.11 -12.00
C TYR A 154 18.40 9.15 -12.15
N VAL A 155 18.39 8.04 -11.40
CA VAL A 155 19.40 6.98 -11.55
C VAL A 155 19.24 6.27 -12.88
N ALA A 156 17.98 6.01 -13.30
CA ALA A 156 17.69 5.39 -14.59
C ALA A 156 18.06 6.30 -15.77
N ASP A 157 17.94 7.62 -15.63
CA ASP A 157 18.32 8.61 -16.64
C ASP A 157 19.86 8.85 -16.68
N SER A 158 20.61 8.35 -15.68
CA SER A 158 22.07 8.53 -15.61
C SER A 158 22.79 7.63 -16.60
N PRO A 159 23.72 8.17 -17.41
CA PRO A 159 24.51 7.39 -18.35
C PRO A 159 25.47 6.40 -17.66
N ASP A 160 25.83 6.67 -16.41
CA ASP A 160 26.82 5.88 -15.66
C ASP A 160 26.21 4.71 -14.90
N HIS A 161 24.91 4.75 -14.58
CA HIS A 161 24.28 3.81 -13.66
C HIS A 161 23.14 3.02 -14.30
N GLY A 162 22.08 3.67 -14.74
CA GLY A 162 20.90 3.02 -15.31
C GLY A 162 20.03 2.25 -14.28
N TRP A 163 18.95 1.67 -14.76
CA TRP A 163 18.00 0.92 -13.93
C TRP A 163 18.56 -0.41 -13.39
N HIS A 164 19.44 -1.06 -14.14
CA HIS A 164 20.15 -2.29 -13.70
C HIS A 164 20.90 -2.07 -12.41
N TRP A 165 21.69 -0.97 -12.35
CA TRP A 165 22.45 -0.60 -11.17
C TRP A 165 21.53 -0.30 -9.98
N ALA A 166 20.41 0.40 -10.21
CA ALA A 166 19.46 0.75 -9.15
C ALA A 166 18.88 -0.50 -8.48
N PHE A 167 18.35 -1.45 -9.28
CA PHE A 167 17.81 -2.69 -8.74
C PHE A 167 18.87 -3.57 -8.08
N SER A 168 20.02 -3.71 -8.70
CA SER A 168 21.13 -4.51 -8.17
C SER A 168 21.62 -3.96 -6.83
N THR A 169 21.80 -2.64 -6.75
CA THR A 169 22.27 -1.98 -5.52
C THR A 169 21.24 -2.05 -4.41
N CYS A 170 19.97 -1.72 -4.69
CA CYS A 170 18.90 -1.78 -3.69
C CYS A 170 18.70 -3.22 -3.19
N GLY A 171 18.73 -4.21 -4.07
CA GLY A 171 18.63 -5.61 -3.70
C GLY A 171 19.80 -6.06 -2.82
N MET A 172 21.03 -5.69 -3.16
CA MET A 172 22.22 -6.01 -2.37
C MET A 172 22.19 -5.34 -0.99
N ILE A 173 21.75 -4.08 -0.91
CA ILE A 173 21.56 -3.39 0.38
C ILE A 173 20.58 -4.17 1.27
N GLY A 174 19.48 -4.63 0.72
CA GLY A 174 18.50 -5.40 1.48
C GLY A 174 19.01 -6.77 1.93
N VAL A 175 19.75 -7.49 1.07
CA VAL A 175 20.41 -8.76 1.43
C VAL A 175 21.40 -8.56 2.57
N ILE A 176 22.28 -7.54 2.45
CA ILE A 176 23.25 -7.21 3.49
C ILE A 176 22.53 -6.80 4.79
N TYR A 177 21.46 -6.01 4.69
CA TYR A 177 20.72 -5.55 5.86
C TYR A 177 19.97 -6.68 6.57
N ALA A 178 19.57 -7.75 5.87
CA ALA A 178 18.91 -8.89 6.49
C ALA A 178 19.79 -9.60 7.55
N LEU A 179 21.12 -9.58 7.40
CA LEU A 179 22.06 -10.22 8.32
C LEU A 179 22.07 -9.56 9.72
N PRO A 180 22.38 -8.24 9.85
CA PRO A 180 22.30 -7.58 11.16
C PRO A 180 20.87 -7.58 11.71
N LEU A 181 19.85 -7.43 10.88
CA LEU A 181 18.46 -7.49 11.32
C LEU A 181 18.16 -8.84 11.99
N LEU A 182 18.59 -9.95 11.39
CA LEU A 182 18.45 -11.29 11.96
C LEU A 182 19.20 -11.43 13.30
N ALA A 183 20.42 -10.91 13.39
CA ALA A 183 21.23 -10.96 14.60
C ALA A 183 20.56 -10.19 15.75
N PHE A 184 20.14 -8.94 15.50
CA PHE A 184 19.51 -8.08 16.50
C PHE A 184 18.14 -8.60 16.94
N LEU A 185 17.28 -8.99 16.01
CA LEU A 185 15.97 -9.52 16.34
C LEU A 185 16.03 -10.92 17.00
N ARG A 186 17.08 -11.69 16.80
CA ARG A 186 17.27 -13.02 17.41
C ARG A 186 17.64 -12.92 18.89
N SER A 187 18.38 -11.88 19.28
CA SER A 187 18.82 -11.67 20.69
C SER A 187 17.63 -11.44 21.65
N GLU A 188 16.49 -10.97 21.18
CA GLU A 188 15.33 -10.67 22.02
C GLU A 188 14.40 -11.87 22.34
N LYS A 189 14.65 -13.04 21.73
CA LYS A 189 13.77 -14.23 21.91
C LYS A 189 13.70 -14.75 23.33
N ALA A 190 14.71 -14.49 24.17
CA ALA A 190 14.84 -15.08 25.49
C ALA A 190 13.93 -14.41 26.55
N GLU A 191 13.57 -13.13 26.38
CA GLU A 191 12.87 -12.37 27.42
C GLU A 191 11.34 -12.32 27.26
N VAL A 192 10.84 -12.34 26.01
CA VAL A 192 9.37 -12.22 25.74
C VAL A 192 8.61 -13.54 25.94
N ALA A 193 9.29 -14.67 25.92
CA ALA A 193 8.64 -15.98 26.07
C ALA A 193 8.05 -16.21 27.47
N THR A 194 8.54 -15.54 28.50
CA THR A 194 8.13 -15.77 29.91
C THR A 194 6.87 -15.00 30.29
N GLU A 195 6.57 -13.86 29.65
CA GLU A 195 5.37 -13.06 29.96
C GLU A 195 4.09 -13.53 29.23
N LYS A 196 4.24 -14.18 28.08
CA LYS A 196 3.08 -14.60 27.25
C LYS A 196 2.26 -15.76 27.81
N THR A 197 2.82 -16.56 28.70
CA THR A 197 2.10 -17.72 29.24
C THR A 197 0.90 -17.31 30.15
N HIS A 198 0.90 -16.09 30.68
CA HIS A 198 -0.21 -15.57 31.50
C HIS A 198 -1.32 -14.90 30.69
N ALA A 199 -1.02 -14.19 29.61
CA ALA A 199 -2.02 -13.45 28.82
C ALA A 199 -2.91 -14.34 27.93
N VAL A 200 -2.37 -15.46 27.41
CA VAL A 200 -3.12 -16.40 26.54
C VAL A 200 -4.18 -17.20 27.30
N ARG A 201 -4.04 -17.37 28.62
CA ARG A 201 -5.03 -18.07 29.44
C ARG A 201 -6.32 -17.28 29.72
N VAL A 202 -6.29 -15.95 29.61
CA VAL A 202 -7.46 -15.10 29.88
C VAL A 202 -8.35 -14.93 28.65
N ALA A 203 -7.80 -15.04 27.43
CA ALA A 203 -8.52 -14.83 26.17
C ALA A 203 -9.33 -16.04 25.65
N ARG A 204 -9.29 -17.20 26.35
CA ARG A 204 -9.97 -18.45 25.92
C ARG A 204 -11.36 -18.68 26.54
N ARG A 205 -12.02 -17.65 27.03
CA ARG A 205 -13.37 -17.77 27.62
C ARG A 205 -14.40 -16.94 26.85
N SER A 206 -14.65 -17.28 25.58
CA SER A 206 -15.95 -17.04 24.95
C SER A 206 -16.21 -18.17 23.96
N ASP A 207 -17.21 -18.98 24.26
CA ASP A 207 -17.56 -20.23 23.57
C ASP A 207 -18.20 -20.07 22.18
N GLU A 208 -18.29 -18.87 21.63
CA GLU A 208 -18.71 -18.63 20.25
C GLU A 208 -17.56 -17.98 19.47
N GLN A 209 -16.80 -18.79 18.73
CA GLN A 209 -15.93 -18.25 17.69
C GLN A 209 -16.80 -17.62 16.61
N PRO A 210 -16.70 -16.29 16.39
CA PRO A 210 -17.51 -15.62 15.38
C PRO A 210 -17.16 -16.20 14.01
N SER A 211 -18.16 -16.76 13.34
CA SER A 211 -18.00 -17.37 12.02
C SER A 211 -17.65 -16.31 10.98
N LEU A 212 -16.69 -16.61 10.08
CA LEU A 212 -16.39 -15.78 8.90
C LEU A 212 -17.66 -15.46 8.08
N ARG A 213 -18.64 -16.36 8.09
CA ARG A 213 -19.94 -16.13 7.47
C ARG A 213 -20.62 -14.84 7.94
N THR A 214 -20.40 -14.44 9.21
CA THR A 214 -20.94 -13.19 9.76
C THR A 214 -20.43 -11.94 9.02
N LEU A 215 -19.19 -11.95 8.53
CA LEU A 215 -18.66 -10.85 7.71
C LEU A 215 -19.36 -10.78 6.36
N PHE A 216 -19.50 -11.91 5.68
CA PHE A 216 -20.08 -11.95 4.33
C PHE A 216 -21.61 -11.76 4.32
N THR A 217 -22.29 -11.93 5.46
CA THR A 217 -23.71 -11.59 5.61
C THR A 217 -23.93 -10.16 6.08
N ASN A 218 -22.91 -9.47 6.58
CA ASN A 218 -23.01 -8.08 7.04
C ASN A 218 -23.00 -7.12 5.84
N ARG A 219 -24.18 -6.56 5.51
CA ARG A 219 -24.32 -5.60 4.42
C ARG A 219 -23.40 -4.38 4.54
N ASN A 220 -23.21 -3.84 5.75
CA ASN A 220 -22.36 -2.67 5.95
C ASN A 220 -20.89 -3.01 5.70
N PHE A 221 -20.45 -4.22 6.05
CA PHE A 221 -19.11 -4.70 5.73
C PHE A 221 -18.91 -4.84 4.23
N LEU A 222 -19.86 -5.44 3.50
CA LEU A 222 -19.78 -5.57 2.03
C LEU A 222 -19.75 -4.20 1.34
N LEU A 223 -20.58 -3.25 1.79
CA LEU A 223 -20.53 -1.87 1.30
C LEU A 223 -19.16 -1.23 1.57
N LEU A 224 -18.57 -1.49 2.74
CA LEU A 224 -17.24 -0.97 3.09
C LEU A 224 -16.14 -1.59 2.23
N VAL A 225 -16.21 -2.89 1.91
CA VAL A 225 -15.30 -3.55 0.94
C VAL A 225 -15.38 -2.87 -0.42
N CYS A 226 -16.60 -2.60 -0.92
CA CYS A 226 -16.80 -1.88 -2.18
C CYS A 226 -16.21 -0.46 -2.12
N VAL A 227 -16.49 0.29 -1.05
CA VAL A 227 -15.99 1.66 -0.84
C VAL A 227 -14.47 1.70 -0.73
N PHE A 228 -13.86 0.69 -0.12
CA PHE A 228 -12.39 0.59 -0.02
C PHE A 228 -11.75 0.21 -1.35
N THR A 229 -12.41 -0.60 -2.16
CA THR A 229 -11.86 -1.14 -3.41
C THR A 229 -12.03 -0.19 -4.60
N LEU A 230 -13.21 0.38 -4.80
CA LEU A 230 -13.50 1.17 -6.00
C LEU A 230 -12.58 2.39 -6.19
N PRO A 231 -12.40 3.29 -5.20
CA PRO A 231 -11.47 4.41 -5.37
C PRO A 231 -10.00 3.97 -5.36
N ALA A 232 -9.69 2.84 -4.71
CA ALA A 232 -8.34 2.31 -4.70
C ALA A 232 -7.86 1.86 -6.09
N ILE A 233 -8.75 1.46 -7.01
CA ILE A 233 -8.38 1.14 -8.40
C ILE A 233 -7.72 2.37 -9.04
N ALA A 234 -8.37 3.54 -8.96
CA ALA A 234 -7.79 4.79 -9.45
C ALA A 234 -6.49 5.15 -8.72
N GLY A 235 -6.43 4.93 -7.40
CA GLY A 235 -5.24 5.18 -6.58
C GLY A 235 -4.04 4.33 -6.99
N TRP A 236 -4.25 3.06 -7.34
CA TRP A 236 -3.20 2.18 -7.83
C TRP A 236 -2.70 2.64 -9.21
N VAL A 237 -3.61 2.93 -10.15
CA VAL A 237 -3.23 3.42 -11.49
C VAL A 237 -2.50 4.77 -11.40
N VAL A 238 -2.97 5.71 -10.57
CA VAL A 238 -2.26 6.99 -10.36
C VAL A 238 -0.85 6.75 -9.82
N ARG A 239 -0.67 5.85 -8.85
CA ARG A 239 0.64 5.55 -8.29
C ARG A 239 1.61 4.93 -9.30
N ASP A 240 1.12 3.97 -10.08
CA ASP A 240 1.96 3.08 -10.88
C ASP A 240 2.15 3.56 -12.32
N TRP A 241 1.22 4.37 -12.85
CA TRP A 241 1.28 4.85 -14.23
C TRP A 241 1.58 6.34 -14.36
N MET A 242 1.37 7.13 -13.31
CA MET A 242 1.54 8.57 -13.41
C MET A 242 2.95 9.02 -13.75
N PRO A 243 4.04 8.38 -13.26
CA PRO A 243 5.39 8.71 -13.71
C PRO A 243 5.52 8.65 -15.23
N GLU A 244 5.02 7.58 -15.86
CA GLU A 244 5.08 7.42 -17.32
C GLU A 244 4.15 8.38 -18.04
N ILE A 245 2.94 8.59 -17.56
CA ILE A 245 1.99 9.54 -18.15
C ILE A 245 2.57 10.95 -18.18
N LEU A 246 3.20 11.40 -17.09
CA LEU A 246 3.82 12.72 -17.05
C LEU A 246 5.06 12.78 -17.92
N ARG A 247 5.85 11.70 -17.98
CA ARG A 247 7.02 11.60 -18.86
C ARG A 247 6.64 11.78 -20.32
N GLU A 248 5.67 11.00 -20.80
CA GLU A 248 5.20 11.04 -22.20
C GLU A 248 4.53 12.38 -22.54
N ARG A 249 3.64 12.86 -21.67
CA ARG A 249 2.80 14.02 -21.96
C ARG A 249 3.56 15.34 -21.97
N PHE A 250 4.54 15.47 -21.09
CA PHE A 250 5.31 16.70 -20.89
C PHE A 250 6.77 16.58 -21.32
N ALA A 251 7.13 15.50 -22.03
CA ALA A 251 8.49 15.21 -22.52
C ALA A 251 9.56 15.35 -21.41
N LEU A 252 9.29 14.75 -20.23
CA LEU A 252 10.17 14.82 -19.08
C LEU A 252 11.15 13.63 -19.06
N GLY A 253 12.31 13.81 -18.42
CA GLY A 253 13.14 12.68 -17.95
C GLY A 253 12.40 11.88 -16.88
N GLN A 254 12.77 10.59 -16.69
CA GLN A 254 12.13 9.68 -15.74
C GLN A 254 12.23 10.20 -14.30
N GLY A 255 13.38 10.80 -13.91
CA GLY A 255 13.57 11.38 -12.59
C GLY A 255 12.58 12.51 -12.29
N LYS A 256 12.47 13.50 -13.20
CA LYS A 256 11.52 14.62 -13.03
C LYS A 256 10.07 14.14 -13.05
N ALA A 257 9.73 13.20 -13.91
CA ALA A 257 8.40 12.61 -13.99
C ALA A 257 8.05 11.83 -12.72
N GLY A 258 8.95 10.98 -12.22
CA GLY A 258 8.77 10.20 -11.01
C GLY A 258 8.55 11.07 -9.77
N VAL A 259 9.40 12.08 -9.56
CA VAL A 259 9.25 13.03 -8.44
C VAL A 259 7.95 13.81 -8.56
N SER A 260 7.62 14.32 -9.77
CA SER A 260 6.38 15.06 -9.98
C SER A 260 5.12 14.22 -9.73
N ALA A 261 5.17 12.94 -10.04
CA ALA A 261 4.05 12.03 -9.84
C ALA A 261 3.88 11.60 -8.36
N ILE A 262 4.99 11.39 -7.62
CA ILE A 262 4.94 10.70 -6.33
C ILE A 262 5.09 11.64 -5.15
N LEU A 263 6.09 12.54 -5.16
CA LEU A 263 6.40 13.40 -4.01
C LEU A 263 5.19 14.21 -3.56
N TYR A 264 4.54 14.90 -4.49
CA TYR A 264 3.41 15.78 -4.19
C TYR A 264 2.18 15.01 -3.72
N VAL A 265 1.91 13.85 -4.33
CA VAL A 265 0.79 12.99 -3.90
C VAL A 265 1.03 12.48 -2.47
N GLN A 266 2.24 12.03 -2.13
CA GLN A 266 2.54 11.46 -0.82
C GLN A 266 2.49 12.53 0.28
N LEU A 267 3.06 13.71 0.04
CA LEU A 267 2.98 14.83 0.98
C LEU A 267 1.53 15.30 1.19
N ALA A 268 0.78 15.40 0.10
CA ALA A 268 -0.63 15.75 0.15
C ALA A 268 -1.46 14.68 0.88
N SER A 269 -1.18 13.39 0.66
CA SER A 269 -1.87 12.29 1.35
C SER A 269 -1.60 12.30 2.85
N LEU A 270 -0.36 12.56 3.26
CA LEU A 270 -0.03 12.73 4.68
C LEU A 270 -0.82 13.89 5.30
N THR A 271 -0.84 15.03 4.63
CA THR A 271 -1.61 16.20 5.06
C THR A 271 -3.10 15.91 5.12
N GLY A 272 -3.63 15.25 4.08
CA GLY A 272 -5.03 14.83 3.99
C GLY A 272 -5.42 13.85 5.11
N ALA A 273 -4.54 12.92 5.48
CA ALA A 273 -4.79 11.98 6.57
C ALA A 273 -4.87 12.70 7.93
N LEU A 274 -3.97 13.65 8.19
CA LEU A 274 -3.98 14.44 9.43
C LEU A 274 -5.24 15.32 9.52
N LEU A 275 -5.54 16.07 8.45
CA LEU A 275 -6.73 16.93 8.40
C LEU A 275 -8.02 16.11 8.44
N GLY A 276 -8.08 15.02 7.69
CA GLY A 276 -9.21 14.10 7.66
C GLY A 276 -9.49 13.47 9.02
N GLY A 277 -8.45 13.10 9.78
CA GLY A 277 -8.59 12.64 11.16
C GLY A 277 -9.21 13.70 12.07
N VAL A 278 -8.70 14.93 12.03
CA VAL A 278 -9.22 16.04 12.85
C VAL A 278 -10.68 16.39 12.48
N VAL A 279 -11.00 16.43 11.19
CA VAL A 279 -12.38 16.69 10.72
C VAL A 279 -13.32 15.55 11.16
N ALA A 280 -12.88 14.31 11.00
CA ALA A 280 -13.67 13.16 11.42
C ALA A 280 -13.97 13.18 12.92
N ASP A 281 -12.96 13.44 13.76
CA ASP A 281 -13.15 13.51 15.22
C ASP A 281 -14.08 14.65 15.63
N ARG A 282 -14.00 15.81 14.97
CA ARG A 282 -14.95 16.93 15.20
C ARG A 282 -16.38 16.52 14.82
N TRP A 283 -16.57 15.91 13.64
CA TRP A 283 -17.89 15.51 13.19
C TRP A 283 -18.46 14.35 14.00
N MET A 284 -17.62 13.47 14.54
CA MET A 284 -18.06 12.40 15.46
C MET A 284 -18.69 12.95 16.74
N ARG A 285 -18.35 14.18 17.16
CA ARG A 285 -19.03 14.84 18.30
C ARG A 285 -20.46 15.30 17.96
N LEU A 286 -20.76 15.48 16.67
CA LEU A 286 -22.05 15.94 16.19
C LEU A 286 -22.94 14.78 15.71
N THR A 287 -22.33 13.74 15.12
CA THR A 287 -23.05 12.61 14.56
C THR A 287 -22.19 11.35 14.54
N PRO A 288 -22.74 10.15 14.82
CA PRO A 288 -22.02 8.87 14.69
C PRO A 288 -21.51 8.58 13.27
N ARG A 289 -22.02 9.32 12.27
CA ARG A 289 -21.61 9.21 10.85
C ARG A 289 -20.46 10.14 10.46
N GLY A 290 -19.83 10.84 11.40
CA GLY A 290 -18.78 11.83 11.13
C GLY A 290 -17.64 11.30 10.26
N ARG A 291 -17.17 10.06 10.52
CA ARG A 291 -16.13 9.40 9.73
C ARG A 291 -16.57 9.08 8.29
N ILE A 292 -17.82 8.66 8.13
CA ILE A 292 -18.43 8.38 6.82
C ILE A 292 -18.50 9.66 5.99
N TYR A 293 -18.92 10.79 6.58
CA TYR A 293 -18.97 12.08 5.89
C TYR A 293 -17.58 12.60 5.53
N THR A 294 -16.58 12.40 6.39
CA THR A 294 -15.18 12.76 6.08
C THR A 294 -14.63 11.95 4.92
N SER A 295 -14.89 10.63 4.90
CA SER A 295 -14.52 9.78 3.76
C SER A 295 -15.23 10.18 2.47
N ALA A 296 -16.52 10.50 2.55
CA ALA A 296 -17.29 11.00 1.40
C ALA A 296 -16.71 12.30 0.84
N LEU A 297 -16.36 13.25 1.73
CA LEU A 297 -15.67 14.49 1.34
C LEU A 297 -14.33 14.22 0.68
N GLY A 298 -13.49 13.34 1.26
CA GLY A 298 -12.21 12.95 0.67
C GLY A 298 -12.37 12.36 -0.74
N MET A 299 -13.29 11.41 -0.91
CA MET A 299 -13.56 10.81 -2.21
C MET A 299 -14.17 11.80 -3.23
N SER A 300 -14.93 12.80 -2.78
CA SER A 300 -15.48 13.82 -3.68
C SER A 300 -14.39 14.67 -4.35
N LEU A 301 -13.21 14.80 -3.72
CA LEU A 301 -12.08 15.49 -4.30
C LEU A 301 -11.45 14.73 -5.47
N PHE A 302 -11.70 13.41 -5.58
CA PHE A 302 -11.17 12.61 -6.71
C PHE A 302 -11.76 13.05 -8.05
N LEU A 303 -13.01 13.49 -8.07
CA LEU A 303 -13.66 13.92 -9.30
C LEU A 303 -12.87 15.06 -10.00
N PRO A 304 -12.72 16.25 -9.39
CA PRO A 304 -11.96 17.33 -10.00
C PRO A 304 -10.47 17.00 -10.14
N ALA A 305 -9.91 16.21 -9.24
CA ALA A 305 -8.50 15.82 -9.26
C ALA A 305 -8.17 14.95 -10.50
N LEU A 306 -8.93 13.88 -10.71
CA LEU A 306 -8.69 12.95 -11.83
C LEU A 306 -9.00 13.60 -13.18
N PHE A 307 -10.06 14.41 -13.30
CA PHE A 307 -10.27 15.23 -14.48
C PHE A 307 -9.15 16.23 -14.70
N GLY A 308 -8.70 16.90 -13.64
CA GLY A 308 -7.58 17.84 -13.70
C GLY A 308 -6.32 17.18 -14.24
N VAL A 309 -5.96 16.01 -13.74
CA VAL A 309 -4.79 15.24 -14.22
C VAL A 309 -4.98 14.75 -15.65
N GLY A 310 -6.14 14.18 -15.97
CA GLY A 310 -6.44 13.62 -17.29
C GLY A 310 -6.44 14.67 -18.43
N LEU A 311 -6.82 15.91 -18.14
CA LEU A 311 -6.98 16.98 -19.11
C LEU A 311 -5.93 18.11 -18.98
N ALA A 312 -5.05 18.08 -17.97
CA ALA A 312 -4.10 19.16 -17.68
C ALA A 312 -3.27 19.57 -18.91
N PRO A 313 -3.31 20.81 -19.36
CA PRO A 313 -2.47 21.28 -20.46
C PRO A 313 -1.03 21.57 -20.02
N THR A 314 -0.77 21.72 -18.73
CA THR A 314 0.56 22.02 -18.17
C THR A 314 0.89 21.09 -17.01
N LEU A 315 2.20 20.88 -16.77
CA LEU A 315 2.70 20.08 -15.66
C LEU A 315 2.22 20.60 -14.31
N SER A 316 2.20 21.94 -14.13
CA SER A 316 1.76 22.55 -12.87
C SER A 316 0.30 22.26 -12.54
N LEU A 317 -0.58 22.25 -13.55
CA LEU A 317 -1.99 21.85 -13.36
C LEU A 317 -2.14 20.37 -13.08
N ALA A 318 -1.33 19.50 -13.72
CA ALA A 318 -1.31 18.08 -13.42
C ALA A 318 -0.87 17.83 -11.96
N ILE A 319 0.19 18.49 -11.51
CA ILE A 319 0.65 18.43 -10.11
C ILE A 319 -0.43 18.95 -9.16
N GLY A 320 -1.11 20.06 -9.48
CA GLY A 320 -2.24 20.56 -8.69
C GLY A 320 -3.36 19.54 -8.53
N GLY A 321 -3.72 18.85 -9.63
CA GLY A 321 -4.65 17.73 -9.61
C GLY A 321 -4.16 16.57 -8.74
N LEU A 322 -2.88 16.22 -8.81
CA LEU A 322 -2.27 15.18 -7.98
C LEU A 322 -2.24 15.53 -6.50
N ILE A 323 -2.00 16.80 -6.15
CA ILE A 323 -2.09 17.30 -4.76
C ILE A 323 -3.53 17.15 -4.26
N LEU A 324 -4.51 17.57 -5.05
CA LEU A 324 -5.93 17.44 -4.68
C LEU A 324 -6.34 15.97 -4.50
N PHE A 325 -5.87 15.10 -5.41
CA PHE A 325 -6.06 13.65 -5.29
C PHE A 325 -5.45 13.10 -4.00
N GLY A 326 -4.20 13.46 -3.70
CA GLY A 326 -3.50 13.04 -2.48
C GLY A 326 -4.23 13.47 -1.21
N LEU A 327 -4.69 14.74 -1.12
CA LEU A 327 -5.48 15.23 0.02
C LEU A 327 -6.74 14.38 0.24
N GLY A 328 -7.47 14.10 -0.83
CA GLY A 328 -8.68 13.27 -0.78
C GLY A 328 -8.38 11.84 -0.37
N GLN A 329 -7.31 11.25 -0.94
CA GLN A 329 -6.86 9.90 -0.63
C GLN A 329 -6.48 9.77 0.85
N GLY A 330 -5.69 10.69 1.38
CA GLY A 330 -5.29 10.68 2.79
C GLY A 330 -6.47 10.78 3.74
N ALA A 331 -7.41 11.70 3.47
CA ALA A 331 -8.62 11.86 4.28
C ALA A 331 -9.51 10.60 4.25
N PHE A 332 -9.59 9.92 3.12
CA PHE A 332 -10.29 8.65 2.98
C PHE A 332 -9.57 7.52 3.74
N ASP A 333 -8.28 7.34 3.53
CA ASP A 333 -7.50 6.23 4.10
C ASP A 333 -7.45 6.26 5.63
N ALA A 334 -7.35 7.45 6.23
CA ALA A 334 -7.34 7.64 7.68
C ALA A 334 -8.63 7.14 8.37
N ASN A 335 -9.74 7.08 7.65
CA ASN A 335 -11.04 6.70 8.20
C ASN A 335 -11.45 5.25 7.91
N ASN A 336 -10.73 4.52 7.07
CA ASN A 336 -11.11 3.16 6.67
C ASN A 336 -11.15 2.17 7.84
N MET A 337 -10.09 2.07 8.63
CA MET A 337 -10.06 1.21 9.82
C MET A 337 -11.04 1.68 10.91
N PRO A 338 -11.14 2.98 11.23
CA PRO A 338 -12.17 3.48 12.12
C PRO A 338 -13.61 3.17 11.71
N ILE A 339 -13.96 3.25 10.42
CA ILE A 339 -15.30 2.86 9.93
C ILE A 339 -15.51 1.35 10.05
N LEU A 340 -14.50 0.53 9.74
CA LEU A 340 -14.57 -0.91 9.96
C LEU A 340 -14.89 -1.25 11.42
N CYS A 341 -14.27 -0.53 12.36
CA CYS A 341 -14.54 -0.71 13.79
C CYS A 341 -15.98 -0.35 14.20
N GLN A 342 -16.68 0.48 13.42
CA GLN A 342 -18.08 0.85 13.65
C GLN A 342 -19.10 -0.15 13.05
N VAL A 343 -18.66 -1.04 12.17
CA VAL A 343 -19.56 -1.97 11.45
C VAL A 343 -19.24 -3.44 11.71
N VAL A 344 -18.10 -3.76 12.32
CA VAL A 344 -17.62 -5.13 12.55
C VAL A 344 -17.24 -5.33 14.01
N ARG A 345 -17.64 -6.47 14.59
CA ARG A 345 -17.29 -6.88 15.96
C ARG A 345 -15.77 -6.91 16.16
N PRO A 346 -15.25 -6.62 17.38
CA PRO A 346 -13.82 -6.54 17.69
C PRO A 346 -13.01 -7.76 17.22
N GLU A 347 -13.57 -8.97 17.40
CA GLU A 347 -12.91 -10.26 17.12
C GLU A 347 -12.63 -10.46 15.61
N LEU A 348 -13.46 -9.86 14.75
CA LEU A 348 -13.38 -9.99 13.28
C LEU A 348 -12.74 -8.80 12.57
N ARG A 349 -12.36 -7.73 13.29
CA ARG A 349 -11.82 -6.49 12.68
C ARG A 349 -10.53 -6.73 11.91
N ALA A 350 -9.60 -7.51 12.47
CA ALA A 350 -8.35 -7.82 11.79
C ALA A 350 -8.57 -8.63 10.51
N THR A 351 -9.43 -9.65 10.59
CA THR A 351 -9.81 -10.46 9.42
C THR A 351 -10.56 -9.63 8.38
N GLY A 352 -11.51 -8.80 8.82
CA GLY A 352 -12.25 -7.89 7.94
C GLY A 352 -11.32 -6.93 7.20
N TYR A 353 -10.37 -6.31 7.89
CA TYR A 353 -9.37 -5.45 7.25
C TYR A 353 -8.48 -6.22 6.25
N GLY A 354 -8.06 -7.43 6.62
CA GLY A 354 -7.29 -8.29 5.72
C GLY A 354 -8.03 -8.62 4.42
N ILE A 355 -9.33 -8.94 4.50
CA ILE A 355 -10.18 -9.18 3.34
C ILE A 355 -10.31 -7.92 2.48
N MET A 356 -10.63 -6.77 3.10
CA MET A 356 -10.72 -5.48 2.39
C MET A 356 -9.43 -5.17 1.64
N ASN A 357 -8.28 -5.33 2.28
CA ASN A 357 -6.98 -5.06 1.70
C ASN A 357 -6.64 -6.02 0.55
N ALA A 358 -6.87 -7.33 0.73
CA ALA A 358 -6.65 -8.33 -0.31
C ALA A 358 -7.51 -8.07 -1.55
N VAL A 359 -8.80 -7.77 -1.37
CA VAL A 359 -9.72 -7.44 -2.47
C VAL A 359 -9.26 -6.17 -3.19
N SER A 360 -8.94 -5.11 -2.45
CA SER A 360 -8.47 -3.83 -3.01
C SER A 360 -7.19 -3.98 -3.83
N ILE A 361 -6.20 -4.71 -3.32
CA ILE A 361 -4.93 -4.96 -4.02
C ILE A 361 -5.17 -5.81 -5.27
N CYS A 362 -6.00 -6.85 -5.17
CA CYS A 362 -6.36 -7.70 -6.31
C CYS A 362 -7.00 -6.88 -7.45
N PHE A 363 -8.00 -6.05 -7.13
CA PHE A 363 -8.62 -5.16 -8.11
C PHE A 363 -7.68 -4.05 -8.59
N GLY A 364 -6.72 -3.62 -7.77
CA GLY A 364 -5.62 -2.74 -8.19
C GLY A 364 -4.79 -3.36 -9.31
N GLY A 365 -4.48 -4.65 -9.23
CA GLY A 365 -3.79 -5.39 -10.30
C GLY A 365 -4.58 -5.42 -11.61
N PHE A 366 -5.90 -5.67 -11.54
CA PHE A 366 -6.78 -5.58 -12.71
C PHE A 366 -6.88 -4.15 -13.24
N GLY A 367 -6.83 -3.15 -12.36
CA GLY A 367 -6.79 -1.73 -12.74
C GLY A 367 -5.56 -1.39 -13.58
N ASP A 368 -4.37 -1.84 -13.16
CA ASP A 368 -3.13 -1.59 -13.91
C ASP A 368 -3.11 -2.32 -15.25
N TRP A 369 -3.48 -3.59 -15.26
CA TRP A 369 -3.56 -4.34 -16.50
C TRP A 369 -4.59 -3.76 -17.47
N GLY A 370 -5.80 -3.47 -16.96
CA GLY A 370 -6.87 -2.86 -17.74
C GLY A 370 -6.50 -1.48 -18.27
N PHE A 371 -5.81 -0.66 -17.47
CA PHE A 371 -5.29 0.64 -17.94
C PHE A 371 -4.33 0.45 -19.11
N GLY A 372 -3.38 -0.50 -19.02
CA GLY A 372 -2.47 -0.83 -20.11
C GLY A 372 -3.19 -1.24 -21.39
N VAL A 373 -4.19 -2.14 -21.29
CA VAL A 373 -5.02 -2.57 -22.42
C VAL A 373 -5.77 -1.39 -23.06
N LEU A 374 -6.32 -0.48 -22.26
CA LEU A 374 -7.03 0.69 -22.77
C LEU A 374 -6.07 1.66 -23.49
N ARG A 375 -4.85 1.81 -22.98
CA ARG A 375 -3.80 2.61 -23.64
C ARG A 375 -3.38 2.03 -24.98
N ASP A 376 -3.22 0.71 -25.09
CA ASP A 376 -2.90 0.04 -26.36
C ASP A 376 -4.02 0.16 -27.40
N ARG A 377 -5.26 0.30 -26.94
CA ARG A 377 -6.42 0.62 -27.79
C ARG A 377 -6.55 2.11 -28.11
N SER A 378 -5.56 2.92 -27.78
CA SER A 378 -5.54 4.37 -28.02
C SER A 378 -6.69 5.13 -27.36
N ILE A 379 -7.26 4.58 -26.28
CA ILE A 379 -8.29 5.29 -25.50
C ILE A 379 -7.65 6.50 -24.81
N SER A 380 -8.30 7.65 -24.94
CA SER A 380 -7.78 8.91 -24.40
C SER A 380 -7.69 8.89 -22.88
N LEU A 381 -6.63 9.49 -22.32
CA LEU A 381 -6.46 9.62 -20.85
C LEU A 381 -7.64 10.34 -20.20
N GLY A 382 -8.21 11.36 -20.87
CA GLY A 382 -9.38 12.08 -20.37
C GLY A 382 -10.59 11.17 -20.15
N LEU A 383 -10.84 10.22 -21.08
CA LEU A 383 -11.93 9.25 -20.92
C LEU A 383 -11.64 8.25 -19.80
N ILE A 384 -10.41 7.70 -19.74
CA ILE A 384 -10.05 6.73 -18.69
C ILE A 384 -10.15 7.36 -17.30
N PHE A 385 -9.56 8.54 -17.11
CA PHE A 385 -9.63 9.24 -15.81
C PHE A 385 -11.04 9.77 -15.53
N GLY A 386 -11.84 10.10 -16.55
CA GLY A 386 -13.26 10.41 -16.42
C GLY A 386 -14.06 9.23 -15.86
N CYS A 387 -13.80 8.01 -16.36
CA CYS A 387 -14.40 6.79 -15.81
C CYS A 387 -13.98 6.55 -14.35
N PHE A 388 -12.71 6.74 -14.02
CA PHE A 388 -12.26 6.63 -12.62
C PHE A 388 -12.89 7.69 -11.71
N ALA A 389 -13.07 8.90 -12.20
CA ALA A 389 -13.78 9.96 -11.49
C ALA A 389 -15.25 9.60 -11.24
N ALA A 390 -15.93 9.01 -12.22
CA ALA A 390 -17.29 8.51 -12.07
C ALA A 390 -17.38 7.36 -11.03
N VAL A 391 -16.42 6.44 -11.02
CA VAL A 391 -16.30 5.37 -10.00
C VAL A 391 -16.06 5.98 -8.62
N GLY A 392 -15.22 7.02 -8.52
CA GLY A 392 -15.02 7.78 -7.28
C GLY A 392 -16.31 8.40 -6.76
N LEU A 393 -17.09 9.02 -7.67
CA LEU A 393 -18.40 9.59 -7.33
C LEU A 393 -19.39 8.50 -6.87
N LEU A 394 -19.43 7.35 -7.56
CA LEU A 394 -20.24 6.21 -7.14
C LEU A 394 -19.86 5.78 -5.71
N SER A 395 -18.57 5.77 -5.38
CA SER A 395 -18.09 5.41 -4.05
C SER A 395 -18.58 6.37 -2.96
N VAL A 396 -18.75 7.67 -3.28
CA VAL A 396 -19.37 8.66 -2.37
C VAL A 396 -20.81 8.26 -2.05
N PHE A 397 -21.60 7.87 -3.05
CA PHE A 397 -22.99 7.42 -2.80
C PHE A 397 -23.02 6.11 -2.01
N VAL A 398 -22.10 5.19 -2.27
CA VAL A 398 -22.04 3.90 -1.56
C VAL A 398 -21.64 4.10 -0.10
N VAL A 399 -20.63 4.94 0.21
CA VAL A 399 -20.21 5.17 1.60
C VAL A 399 -21.32 5.81 2.43
N LEU A 400 -22.11 6.69 1.85
CA LEU A 400 -23.24 7.32 2.53
C LEU A 400 -24.37 6.34 2.89
N LYS A 401 -24.41 5.14 2.28
CA LYS A 401 -25.38 4.07 2.63
C LYS A 401 -24.93 3.23 3.83
N ILE A 402 -23.70 3.34 4.26
CA ILE A 402 -23.19 2.63 5.44
C ILE A 402 -23.86 3.19 6.69
N ARG A 403 -24.35 2.30 7.54
CA ARG A 403 -24.97 2.64 8.82
C ARG A 403 -24.09 2.10 9.94
N PRO A 404 -23.46 2.99 10.76
CA PRO A 404 -22.75 2.55 11.94
C PRO A 404 -23.68 1.80 12.89
N GLN A 405 -23.24 0.68 13.46
CA GLN A 405 -23.95 0.05 14.56
C GLN A 405 -23.83 0.92 15.80
N GLN A 406 -24.89 1.07 16.57
CA GLN A 406 -24.84 1.75 17.86
C GLN A 406 -24.08 0.84 18.83
N ASP A 407 -23.34 1.44 19.80
CA ASP A 407 -22.47 0.71 20.76
C ASP A 407 -23.21 -0.38 21.57
N THR A 408 -24.53 -0.34 21.63
CA THR A 408 -25.41 -1.34 22.25
C THR A 408 -25.42 -2.69 21.52
N ASP A 409 -25.17 -2.71 20.21
CA ASP A 409 -25.23 -3.92 19.36
C ASP A 409 -23.88 -4.60 19.21
N LEU A 410 -22.80 -3.99 19.74
CA LEU A 410 -21.42 -4.49 19.64
C LEU A 410 -20.89 -5.12 20.95
N ARG A 411 -21.72 -5.15 22.03
CA ARG A 411 -21.39 -5.75 23.32
C ARG A 411 -21.80 -7.21 23.40
#